data_359ed059254b5c317f36c1daaa88306f
#
_entry.id   359ed059254b5c317f36c1daaa88306f
#
_cell.length_a   1.000
_cell.length_b   1.000
_cell.length_c   1.000
_cell.angle_alpha   90.00
_cell.angle_beta   90.00
_cell.angle_gamma   90.00
#
_symmetry.space_group_name_H-M   'P 1'
#
loop_
_entity.id
_entity.type
_entity.pdbx_description
1 polymer ?
#
loop_
_entity_poly.entity_id
_entity_poly.type
_entity_poly.pdbx_seq_one_letter_code
_entity_poly.pdbx_strand_id
1 'polypeptide(L)'
;GIKYNKNDVVIEFFRDAGCNDKIATWAENSGKFAVAYDDAANTMTIRMTDTGLAEINEATTVYTDSVKRGYSDCTMRITYAATLTSDAQMGNKDNPNEVELTWKRTNTTYYDTLKDCCHVYTYGIDVLKQFSDNGGNLRNVKFRLHNDTDDVFVIADLKDGVYYAKGFAAKKT
;
A
#
# COMPACT_ATOMS: atom_id res chain seq x y z
N GLY A 1 -2.44 12.97 -4.32
CA GLY A 1 -1.49 12.30 -3.55
C GLY A 1 -1.43 10.79 -3.76
N ILE A 2 -2.09 10.04 -2.91
CA ILE A 2 -2.16 8.57 -2.97
C ILE A 2 -3.58 8.17 -3.34
N LYS A 3 -3.74 7.20 -4.22
CA LYS A 3 -5.02 6.58 -4.54
C LYS A 3 -4.93 5.07 -4.37
N TYR A 4 -5.89 4.46 -3.66
CA TYR A 4 -5.97 3.01 -3.52
C TYR A 4 -6.23 2.34 -4.88
N ASN A 5 -5.75 1.12 -5.04
CA ASN A 5 -6.15 0.24 -6.12
C ASN A 5 -7.41 -0.54 -5.69
N LYS A 6 -8.23 -0.96 -6.65
CA LYS A 6 -9.44 -1.73 -6.37
C LYS A 6 -9.20 -3.21 -6.58
N ASN A 7 -9.97 -4.03 -5.84
CA ASN A 7 -10.00 -5.49 -5.97
C ASN A 7 -8.68 -6.19 -5.64
N ASP A 8 -7.88 -5.61 -4.76
CA ASP A 8 -6.59 -6.18 -4.35
C ASP A 8 -6.42 -6.30 -2.82
N VAL A 9 -7.48 -6.05 -2.07
CA VAL A 9 -7.44 -6.20 -0.62
C VAL A 9 -7.29 -7.66 -0.23
N VAL A 10 -6.30 -7.92 0.61
CA VAL A 10 -6.03 -9.24 1.18
C VAL A 10 -5.98 -9.15 2.69
N ILE A 11 -6.66 -10.05 3.38
CA ILE A 11 -6.61 -10.20 4.83
C ILE A 11 -5.90 -11.51 5.15
N GLU A 12 -4.88 -11.45 5.98
CA GLU A 12 -4.09 -12.59 6.41
C GLU A 12 -4.10 -12.70 7.92
N PHE A 13 -4.09 -13.93 8.43
CA PHE A 13 -4.04 -14.24 9.84
C PHE A 13 -2.76 -14.99 10.18
N PHE A 14 -2.13 -14.61 11.29
CA PHE A 14 -0.84 -15.14 11.75
C PHE A 14 -0.93 -15.52 13.22
N ARG A 15 -0.22 -16.59 13.63
CA ARG A 15 -0.13 -16.97 15.05
C ARG A 15 0.78 -16.04 15.85
N ASP A 16 1.71 -15.39 15.19
CA ASP A 16 2.72 -14.53 15.81
C ASP A 16 2.53 -13.06 15.43
N ALA A 17 2.90 -12.16 16.33
CA ALA A 17 2.82 -10.72 16.13
C ALA A 17 3.76 -10.21 15.01
N GLY A 18 4.82 -10.96 14.68
CA GLY A 18 5.75 -10.63 13.61
C GLY A 18 5.27 -11.01 12.22
N CYS A 19 4.08 -11.60 12.09
CA CYS A 19 3.49 -12.05 10.82
C CYS A 19 4.38 -13.02 10.02
N ASN A 20 5.04 -13.96 10.70
CA ASN A 20 5.88 -14.97 10.09
C ASN A 20 5.17 -16.32 9.93
N ASP A 21 4.28 -16.67 10.86
CA ASP A 21 3.54 -17.92 10.87
C ASP A 21 2.11 -17.72 10.38
N LYS A 22 1.96 -17.69 9.06
CA LYS A 22 0.66 -17.47 8.40
C LYS A 22 -0.21 -18.73 8.43
N ILE A 23 -1.46 -18.60 8.86
CA ILE A 23 -2.44 -19.70 8.95
C ILE A 23 -3.63 -19.57 8.01
N ALA A 24 -3.98 -18.35 7.60
CA ALA A 24 -5.08 -18.15 6.68
C ALA A 24 -4.87 -16.90 5.81
N THR A 25 -5.50 -16.90 4.64
CA THR A 25 -5.53 -15.78 3.71
C THR A 25 -6.94 -15.65 3.12
N TRP A 26 -7.50 -14.45 3.18
CA TRP A 26 -8.77 -14.10 2.57
C TRP A 26 -8.56 -13.07 1.48
N ALA A 27 -8.96 -13.38 0.27
CA ALA A 27 -9.01 -12.45 -0.84
C ALA A 27 -10.32 -11.64 -0.82
N GLU A 28 -10.36 -10.51 -1.49
CA GLU A 28 -11.53 -9.62 -1.54
C GLU A 28 -12.82 -10.31 -2.00
N ASN A 29 -12.72 -11.29 -2.88
CA ASN A 29 -13.86 -12.06 -3.39
C ASN A 29 -14.22 -13.29 -2.52
N SER A 30 -13.65 -13.46 -1.35
CA SER A 30 -13.87 -14.61 -0.46
C SER A 30 -15.28 -14.66 0.16
N GLY A 31 -16.02 -13.56 0.13
CA GLY A 31 -17.30 -13.41 0.83
C GLY A 31 -17.18 -13.22 2.35
N LYS A 32 -15.97 -13.18 2.91
CA LYS A 32 -15.69 -13.06 4.36
C LYS A 32 -15.58 -11.60 4.80
N PHE A 33 -15.33 -10.71 3.88
CA PHE A 33 -15.39 -9.27 4.06
C PHE A 33 -15.89 -8.61 2.77
N ALA A 34 -16.35 -7.38 2.89
CA ALA A 34 -16.76 -6.54 1.78
C ALA A 34 -15.92 -5.27 1.77
N VAL A 35 -15.62 -4.79 0.58
CA VAL A 35 -14.90 -3.53 0.39
C VAL A 35 -15.82 -2.55 -0.36
N ALA A 36 -16.00 -1.38 0.22
CA ALA A 36 -16.67 -0.25 -0.43
C ALA A 36 -15.66 0.83 -0.78
N TYR A 37 -15.67 1.28 -2.01
CA TYR A 37 -14.78 2.30 -2.54
C TYR A 37 -15.53 3.59 -2.79
N ASP A 38 -15.05 4.69 -2.22
CA ASP A 38 -15.53 6.05 -2.52
C ASP A 38 -14.43 6.82 -3.25
N ASP A 39 -14.54 6.87 -4.57
CA ASP A 39 -13.55 7.55 -5.42
C ASP A 39 -13.58 9.08 -5.22
N ALA A 40 -14.70 9.67 -4.81
CA ALA A 40 -14.81 11.10 -4.60
C ALA A 40 -14.11 11.55 -3.31
N ALA A 41 -14.30 10.76 -2.24
CA ALA A 41 -13.62 10.99 -0.97
C ALA A 41 -12.21 10.38 -0.93
N ASN A 42 -11.85 9.54 -1.91
CA ASN A 42 -10.65 8.73 -1.93
C ASN A 42 -10.50 7.87 -0.66
N THR A 43 -11.61 7.24 -0.26
CA THR A 43 -11.67 6.37 0.91
C THR A 43 -12.06 4.95 0.54
N MET A 44 -11.58 4.01 1.32
CA MET A 44 -11.90 2.60 1.20
C MET A 44 -12.39 2.10 2.56
N THR A 45 -13.55 1.47 2.59
CA THR A 45 -14.10 0.88 3.82
C THR A 45 -14.11 -0.62 3.68
N ILE A 46 -13.44 -1.30 4.60
CA ILE A 46 -13.40 -2.76 4.71
C ILE A 46 -14.32 -3.16 5.87
N ARG A 47 -15.30 -3.99 5.59
CA ARG A 47 -16.27 -4.48 6.58
C ARG A 47 -16.27 -6.00 6.62
N MET A 48 -16.09 -6.59 7.79
CA MET A 48 -16.27 -8.03 7.96
C MET A 48 -17.74 -8.39 7.76
N THR A 49 -17.98 -9.47 7.04
CA THR A 49 -19.33 -10.06 6.91
C THR A 49 -19.63 -10.96 8.11
N ASP A 50 -20.90 -11.34 8.27
CA ASP A 50 -21.27 -12.30 9.31
C ASP A 50 -20.54 -13.64 9.15
N THR A 51 -20.30 -14.07 7.91
CA THR A 51 -19.50 -15.27 7.60
C THR A 51 -18.04 -15.10 8.06
N GLY A 52 -17.41 -13.95 7.80
CA GLY A 52 -16.06 -13.66 8.26
C GLY A 52 -15.96 -13.58 9.78
N LEU A 53 -16.93 -12.90 10.41
CA LEU A 53 -16.99 -12.80 11.88
C LEU A 53 -17.19 -14.17 12.54
N ALA A 54 -18.05 -15.02 11.96
CA ALA A 54 -18.27 -16.38 12.44
C ALA A 54 -16.98 -17.20 12.39
N GLU A 55 -16.21 -17.11 11.30
CA GLU A 55 -14.93 -17.82 11.17
C GLU A 55 -13.86 -17.29 12.12
N ILE A 56 -13.79 -15.96 12.35
CA ILE A 56 -12.89 -15.37 13.35
C ILE A 56 -13.23 -15.88 14.75
N ASN A 57 -14.51 -15.96 15.09
CA ASN A 57 -15.00 -16.36 16.41
C ASN A 57 -15.18 -17.87 16.57
N GLU A 58 -14.93 -18.66 15.53
CA GLU A 58 -15.08 -20.11 15.61
C GLU A 58 -14.18 -20.68 16.71
N ALA A 59 -14.77 -21.42 17.63
CA ALA A 59 -14.07 -22.02 18.76
C ALA A 59 -13.09 -23.14 18.36
N THR A 60 -12.99 -23.45 17.05
CA THR A 60 -12.29 -24.64 16.59
C THR A 60 -11.56 -24.44 15.28
N THR A 61 -10.38 -23.86 15.25
CA THR A 61 -9.49 -23.87 14.06
C THR A 61 -8.35 -24.87 14.26
N VAL A 62 -7.87 -25.48 13.21
CA VAL A 62 -6.79 -26.47 13.30
C VAL A 62 -5.45 -25.79 13.52
N TYR A 63 -4.86 -26.08 14.66
CA TYR A 63 -3.46 -25.80 14.96
C TYR A 63 -2.65 -27.11 14.97
N THR A 64 -1.38 -26.99 15.32
CA THR A 64 -0.46 -28.13 15.41
C THR A 64 -0.87 -29.23 16.41
N ASP A 65 -1.70 -28.89 17.40
CA ASP A 65 -2.24 -29.81 18.39
C ASP A 65 -3.58 -30.44 17.96
N SER A 66 -3.99 -30.22 16.71
CA SER A 66 -5.28 -30.66 16.15
C SER A 66 -6.52 -30.06 16.82
N VAL A 67 -6.36 -29.07 17.68
CA VAL A 67 -7.47 -28.32 18.26
C VAL A 67 -7.85 -27.21 17.28
N LYS A 68 -9.13 -27.12 16.95
CA LYS A 68 -9.66 -26.01 16.17
C LYS A 68 -9.95 -24.82 17.08
N ARG A 69 -9.51 -23.66 16.67
CA ARG A 69 -9.79 -22.35 17.30
C ARG A 69 -10.12 -21.35 16.19
N GLY A 70 -10.81 -20.27 16.50
CA GLY A 70 -10.99 -19.16 15.56
C GLY A 70 -9.71 -18.32 15.42
N TYR A 71 -9.83 -17.21 14.73
CA TYR A 71 -8.70 -16.29 14.54
C TYR A 71 -8.67 -15.15 15.56
N SER A 72 -9.48 -15.21 16.64
CA SER A 72 -9.58 -14.15 17.66
C SER A 72 -8.26 -13.85 18.37
N ASP A 73 -7.39 -14.86 18.51
CA ASP A 73 -6.08 -14.74 19.14
C ASP A 73 -4.95 -14.52 18.12
N CYS A 74 -5.27 -14.30 16.86
CA CYS A 74 -4.32 -14.15 15.78
C CYS A 74 -4.03 -12.69 15.48
N THR A 75 -2.83 -12.43 14.97
CA THR A 75 -2.52 -11.14 14.33
C THR A 75 -3.16 -11.09 12.96
N MET A 76 -3.98 -10.09 12.71
CA MET A 76 -4.58 -9.84 11.41
C MET A 76 -3.77 -8.77 10.66
N ARG A 77 -3.36 -9.08 9.43
CA ARG A 77 -2.73 -8.12 8.51
C ARG A 77 -3.64 -7.87 7.34
N ILE A 78 -3.95 -6.61 7.08
CA ILE A 78 -4.67 -6.16 5.89
C ILE A 78 -3.67 -5.51 4.94
N THR A 79 -3.63 -5.99 3.71
CA THR A 79 -2.74 -5.48 2.66
C THR A 79 -3.56 -5.03 1.47
N TYR A 80 -3.22 -3.90 0.92
CA TYR A 80 -3.75 -3.38 -0.34
C TYR A 80 -2.65 -2.58 -1.04
N ALA A 81 -2.74 -2.43 -2.35
CA ALA A 81 -1.86 -1.57 -3.10
C ALA A 81 -2.45 -0.16 -3.27
N ALA A 82 -1.58 0.81 -3.36
CA ALA A 82 -1.94 2.19 -3.67
C ALA A 82 -0.97 2.77 -4.70
N THR A 83 -1.47 3.72 -5.48
CA THR A 83 -0.70 4.39 -6.53
C THR A 83 -0.55 5.86 -6.21
N LEU A 84 0.65 6.39 -6.37
CA LEU A 84 0.91 7.82 -6.34
C LEU A 84 0.32 8.46 -7.60
N THR A 85 -0.49 9.49 -7.42
CA THR A 85 -1.10 10.25 -8.52
C THR A 85 -0.25 11.47 -8.88
N SER A 86 -0.58 12.12 -10.01
CA SER A 86 0.05 13.39 -10.41
C SER A 86 -0.11 14.52 -9.39
N ASP A 87 -1.09 14.40 -8.47
CA ASP A 87 -1.35 15.37 -7.42
C ASP A 87 -0.57 15.08 -6.13
N ALA A 88 0.36 14.12 -6.17
CA ALA A 88 1.21 13.81 -5.03
C ALA A 88 2.07 15.02 -4.65
N GLN A 89 2.07 15.34 -3.36
CA GLN A 89 2.91 16.41 -2.81
C GLN A 89 4.37 16.01 -2.90
N MET A 90 5.22 16.90 -3.43
CA MET A 90 6.65 16.65 -3.56
C MET A 90 7.46 17.38 -2.49
N GLY A 91 8.65 16.86 -2.19
CA GLY A 91 9.59 17.44 -1.24
C GLY A 91 9.21 17.11 0.21
N ASN A 92 9.25 18.13 1.06
CA ASN A 92 9.00 17.95 2.50
C ASN A 92 7.50 17.87 2.87
N LYS A 93 6.62 17.94 1.89
CA LYS A 93 5.18 17.71 2.09
C LYS A 93 4.90 16.23 1.93
N ASP A 94 4.14 15.71 2.87
CA ASP A 94 3.75 14.32 2.89
C ASP A 94 2.46 14.05 2.10
N ASN A 95 2.29 12.79 1.75
CA ASN A 95 1.04 12.24 1.25
C ASN A 95 0.55 11.25 2.32
N PRO A 96 -0.36 11.68 3.20
CA PRO A 96 -0.79 10.84 4.31
C PRO A 96 -1.67 9.68 3.81
N ASN A 97 -1.55 8.54 4.48
CA ASN A 97 -2.49 7.46 4.41
C ASN A 97 -2.96 7.15 5.83
N GLU A 98 -4.22 7.45 6.10
CA GLU A 98 -4.83 7.30 7.41
C GLU A 98 -5.67 6.03 7.45
N VAL A 99 -5.64 5.33 8.59
CA VAL A 99 -6.47 4.17 8.88
C VAL A 99 -7.26 4.41 10.17
N GLU A 100 -8.53 4.04 10.12
CA GLU A 100 -9.38 4.00 11.29
C GLU A 100 -9.98 2.61 11.43
N LEU A 101 -9.72 1.97 12.57
CA LEU A 101 -10.34 0.71 12.95
C LEU A 101 -11.46 0.99 13.96
N THR A 102 -12.68 0.59 13.63
CA THR A 102 -13.82 0.65 14.54
C THR A 102 -14.33 -0.75 14.83
N TRP A 103 -14.50 -1.08 16.10
CA TRP A 103 -15.09 -2.36 16.49
C TRP A 103 -16.09 -2.19 17.63
N LYS A 104 -17.03 -3.11 17.69
CA LYS A 104 -18.03 -3.16 18.75
C LYS A 104 -17.62 -4.18 19.80
N ARG A 105 -17.68 -3.79 21.06
CA ARG A 105 -17.51 -4.75 22.16
C ARG A 105 -18.71 -5.68 22.25
N THR A 106 -18.46 -6.93 22.54
CA THR A 106 -19.52 -7.93 22.77
C THR A 106 -20.47 -7.47 23.87
N ASN A 107 -21.76 -7.63 23.64
CA ASN A 107 -22.83 -7.31 24.60
C ASN A 107 -22.94 -5.84 25.04
N THR A 108 -22.39 -4.91 24.27
CA THR A 108 -22.52 -3.47 24.52
C THR A 108 -23.05 -2.74 23.31
N THR A 109 -23.47 -1.48 23.50
CA THR A 109 -23.78 -0.55 22.41
C THR A 109 -22.61 0.35 22.05
N TYR A 110 -21.49 0.22 22.76
CA TYR A 110 -20.30 1.05 22.55
C TYR A 110 -19.41 0.51 21.44
N TYR A 111 -18.85 1.45 20.69
CA TYR A 111 -17.80 1.21 19.70
C TYR A 111 -16.50 1.79 20.22
N ASP A 112 -15.43 1.05 20.03
CA ASP A 112 -14.08 1.55 20.21
C ASP A 112 -13.51 1.92 18.85
N THR A 113 -12.62 2.91 18.82
CA THR A 113 -11.96 3.38 17.61
C THR A 113 -10.48 3.55 17.86
N LEU A 114 -9.66 3.06 16.96
CA LEU A 114 -8.23 3.27 16.91
C LEU A 114 -7.88 3.93 15.57
N LYS A 115 -7.02 4.94 15.61
CA LYS A 115 -6.53 5.63 14.41
C LYS A 115 -5.02 5.56 14.34
N ASP A 116 -4.51 5.44 13.13
CA ASP A 116 -3.09 5.51 12.83
C ASP A 116 -2.88 6.12 11.44
N CYS A 117 -1.70 6.65 11.18
CA CYS A 117 -1.36 7.18 9.88
C CYS A 117 0.09 6.86 9.50
N CYS A 118 0.33 6.74 8.21
CA CYS A 118 1.67 6.74 7.66
C CYS A 118 1.82 7.85 6.62
N HIS A 119 3.04 8.29 6.42
CA HIS A 119 3.38 9.40 5.54
C HIS A 119 4.24 8.91 4.40
N VAL A 120 3.81 9.18 3.16
CA VAL A 120 4.59 8.86 1.97
C VAL A 120 5.14 10.15 1.38
N TYR A 121 6.44 10.19 1.17
CA TYR A 121 7.12 11.33 0.58
C TYR A 121 7.55 11.03 -0.84
N THR A 122 7.42 12.01 -1.72
CA THR A 122 7.89 11.95 -3.09
C THR A 122 8.85 13.09 -3.36
N TYR A 123 9.83 12.86 -4.20
CA TYR A 123 10.83 13.86 -4.53
C TYR A 123 10.93 14.04 -6.05
N GLY A 124 11.11 15.28 -6.47
CA GLY A 124 11.48 15.65 -7.84
C GLY A 124 12.97 16.00 -7.93
N ILE A 125 13.55 15.82 -9.09
CA ILE A 125 14.90 16.24 -9.40
C ILE A 125 14.85 17.17 -10.61
N ASP A 126 15.30 18.41 -10.44
CA ASP A 126 15.48 19.35 -11.55
C ASP A 126 16.91 19.29 -12.05
N VAL A 127 17.08 19.07 -13.35
CA VAL A 127 18.40 19.01 -13.99
C VAL A 127 18.54 20.18 -14.96
N LEU A 128 19.42 21.12 -14.62
CA LEU A 128 19.80 22.22 -15.52
C LEU A 128 21.09 21.88 -16.24
N LYS A 129 21.04 21.73 -17.57
CA LYS A 129 22.23 21.55 -18.41
C LYS A 129 22.65 22.88 -19.02
N GLN A 130 23.88 23.27 -18.77
CA GLN A 130 24.52 24.43 -19.40
C GLN A 130 25.76 23.99 -20.20
N PHE A 131 26.02 24.68 -21.28
CA PHE A 131 27.21 24.49 -22.10
C PHE A 131 28.18 25.65 -21.84
N SER A 132 29.46 25.36 -21.61
CA SER A 132 30.46 26.35 -21.30
C SER A 132 30.77 27.32 -22.43
N ASP A 133 30.50 26.90 -23.67
CA ASP A 133 30.74 27.66 -24.90
C ASP A 133 29.51 28.34 -25.49
N ASN A 134 28.36 28.24 -24.81
CA ASN A 134 27.04 28.69 -25.28
C ASN A 134 26.60 28.16 -26.67
N GLY A 135 27.33 27.19 -27.23
CA GLY A 135 27.11 26.63 -28.55
C GLY A 135 26.47 25.27 -28.60
N GLY A 136 26.22 24.64 -27.45
CA GLY A 136 25.70 23.29 -27.39
C GLY A 136 24.22 23.18 -27.78
N ASN A 137 23.85 22.01 -28.34
CA ASN A 137 22.47 21.70 -28.68
C ASN A 137 21.92 20.67 -27.68
N LEU A 138 20.96 21.09 -26.86
CA LEU A 138 20.32 20.24 -25.84
C LEU A 138 19.66 18.99 -26.41
N ARG A 139 19.23 19.00 -27.67
CA ARG A 139 18.61 17.83 -28.34
C ARG A 139 19.56 16.63 -28.44
N ASN A 140 20.85 16.86 -28.39
CA ASN A 140 21.89 15.82 -28.51
C ASN A 140 22.35 15.31 -27.12
N VAL A 141 21.84 15.88 -26.03
CA VAL A 141 22.21 15.47 -24.67
C VAL A 141 21.26 14.37 -24.19
N LYS A 142 21.84 13.26 -23.74
CA LYS A 142 21.10 12.16 -23.11
C LYS A 142 21.50 12.10 -21.64
N PHE A 143 20.51 11.98 -20.79
CA PHE A 143 20.69 11.80 -19.36
C PHE A 143 20.30 10.37 -18.96
N ARG A 144 20.97 9.87 -17.95
CA ARG A 144 20.59 8.64 -17.24
C ARG A 144 20.58 8.95 -15.75
N LEU A 145 19.48 8.61 -15.10
CA LEU A 145 19.38 8.70 -13.66
C LEU A 145 19.68 7.32 -13.08
N HIS A 146 20.75 7.25 -12.28
CA HIS A 146 21.20 6.04 -11.60
C HIS A 146 20.82 6.11 -10.12
N ASN A 147 20.20 5.06 -9.61
CA ASN A 147 20.00 4.86 -8.19
C ASN A 147 21.16 4.01 -7.67
N ASP A 148 22.06 4.64 -6.93
CA ASP A 148 23.28 3.99 -6.42
C ASP A 148 22.97 2.96 -5.34
N THR A 149 21.87 3.12 -4.58
CA THR A 149 21.52 2.19 -3.51
C THR A 149 21.15 0.81 -4.05
N ASP A 150 20.40 0.78 -5.14
CA ASP A 150 19.89 -0.47 -5.73
C ASP A 150 20.66 -0.88 -7.00
N ASP A 151 21.66 -0.09 -7.41
CA ASP A 151 22.47 -0.22 -8.65
C ASP A 151 21.60 -0.39 -9.91
N VAL A 152 20.56 0.43 -10.04
CA VAL A 152 19.63 0.40 -11.16
C VAL A 152 19.48 1.76 -11.83
N PHE A 153 19.11 1.77 -13.12
CA PHE A 153 18.71 2.98 -13.81
C PHE A 153 17.18 3.20 -13.72
N VAL A 154 16.78 4.43 -13.48
CA VAL A 154 15.37 4.82 -13.51
C VAL A 154 14.89 4.87 -14.96
N ILE A 155 13.82 4.13 -15.26
CA ILE A 155 13.08 4.26 -16.51
C ILE A 155 11.99 5.29 -16.29
N ALA A 156 11.90 6.27 -17.20
CA ALA A 156 10.91 7.33 -17.10
C ALA A 156 10.18 7.54 -18.42
N ASP A 157 8.90 7.92 -18.33
CA ASP A 157 8.10 8.36 -19.45
C ASP A 157 7.98 9.89 -19.43
N LEU A 158 8.09 10.51 -20.59
CA LEU A 158 7.88 11.94 -20.77
C LEU A 158 6.38 12.22 -20.95
N LYS A 159 5.82 13.05 -20.08
CA LYS A 159 4.45 13.54 -20.18
C LYS A 159 4.42 15.04 -19.84
N ASP A 160 3.86 15.84 -20.72
CA ASP A 160 3.71 17.30 -20.55
C ASP A 160 5.01 18.03 -20.18
N GLY A 161 6.15 17.56 -20.74
CA GLY A 161 7.47 18.15 -20.48
C GLY A 161 8.17 17.67 -19.19
N VAL A 162 7.53 16.80 -18.42
CA VAL A 162 8.07 16.24 -17.18
C VAL A 162 8.29 14.73 -17.35
N TYR A 163 9.41 14.23 -16.83
CA TYR A 163 9.70 12.80 -16.78
C TYR A 163 9.16 12.18 -15.51
N TYR A 164 8.31 11.17 -15.64
CA TYR A 164 7.76 10.38 -14.55
C TYR A 164 8.45 9.02 -14.49
N ALA A 165 8.97 8.66 -13.34
CA ALA A 165 9.51 7.32 -13.13
C ALA A 165 8.41 6.27 -13.27
N LYS A 166 8.67 5.21 -14.07
CA LYS A 166 7.74 4.09 -14.26
C LYS A 166 8.32 2.73 -13.93
N GLY A 167 9.59 2.67 -13.65
CA GLY A 167 10.27 1.43 -13.32
C GLY A 167 11.78 1.56 -13.29
N PHE A 168 12.43 0.42 -13.19
CA PHE A 168 13.87 0.33 -13.08
C PHE A 168 14.43 -0.67 -14.09
N ALA A 169 15.63 -0.41 -14.56
CA ALA A 169 16.40 -1.33 -15.40
C ALA A 169 17.74 -1.64 -14.71
N ALA A 170 18.15 -2.90 -14.80
CA ALA A 170 19.48 -3.28 -14.34
C ALA A 170 20.56 -2.50 -15.10
N LYS A 171 21.66 -2.17 -14.42
CA LYS A 171 22.84 -1.63 -15.04
C LYS A 171 23.38 -2.63 -16.06
N LYS A 172 23.39 -2.26 -17.32
CA LYS A 172 24.08 -3.06 -18.32
C LYS A 172 25.58 -2.85 -18.14
N THR A 173 26.29 -3.91 -17.81
CA THR A 173 27.74 -3.97 -17.83
C THR A 173 28.29 -3.74 -19.24
#